data_5f4372efa56bd3969167768b6ba0012f
#
_entry.id   5f4372efa56bd3969167768b6ba0012f
#
_cell.length_a   1.000
_cell.length_b   1.000
_cell.length_c   1.000
_cell.angle_alpha   90.00
_cell.angle_beta   90.00
_cell.angle_gamma   90.00
#
_symmetry.space_group_name_H-M   'P 1'
#
loop_
_entity.id
_entity.type
_entity.pdbx_description
1 polymer ?
#
loop_
_entity_poly.entity_id
_entity_poly.type
_entity_poly.pdbx_seq_one_letter_code
_entity_poly.pdbx_strand_id
1 'polypeptide(L)'
;IFTKAELHSRYEILLENYCKVVHIEANTMLEMAKKDIMPAVMKYIKFVSETVASLKVALPDADRSAEEDILKRMSNSAGAFYKITGKLESDISAIKDKNVPLQKACYLRDVIIQDMAELRRLADGMEEIMPPEYYPYPNYGDILFSVI
;
A
#
# COMPACT_ATOMS: atom_id res chain seq x y z
N ILE A 1 19.86 -3.53 -39.42
CA ILE A 1 20.48 -4.58 -38.58
C ILE A 1 21.36 -3.88 -37.58
N PHE A 2 21.10 -4.06 -36.29
CA PHE A 2 21.89 -3.43 -35.23
C PHE A 2 23.27 -4.11 -35.08
N THR A 3 24.27 -3.34 -34.77
CA THR A 3 25.56 -3.87 -34.33
C THR A 3 25.46 -4.43 -32.91
N LYS A 4 26.40 -5.30 -32.53
CA LYS A 4 26.43 -5.87 -31.17
C LYS A 4 26.55 -4.79 -30.08
N ALA A 5 27.29 -3.72 -30.36
CA ALA A 5 27.45 -2.59 -29.45
C ALA A 5 26.15 -1.80 -29.27
N GLU A 6 25.42 -1.52 -30.37
CA GLU A 6 24.12 -0.86 -30.31
C GLU A 6 23.07 -1.69 -29.53
N LEU A 7 23.05 -3.01 -29.72
CA LEU A 7 22.15 -3.89 -29.02
C LEU A 7 22.45 -3.89 -27.52
N HIS A 8 23.72 -3.92 -27.16
CA HIS A 8 24.15 -3.87 -25.74
C HIS A 8 23.76 -2.53 -25.09
N SER A 9 24.03 -1.43 -25.74
CA SER A 9 23.65 -0.10 -25.25
C SER A 9 22.14 0.05 -25.06
N ARG A 10 21.32 -0.44 -26.00
CA ARG A 10 19.86 -0.44 -25.87
C ARG A 10 19.37 -1.28 -24.70
N TYR A 11 19.97 -2.45 -24.50
CA TYR A 11 19.66 -3.32 -23.37
C TYR A 11 19.94 -2.61 -22.03
N GLU A 12 21.09 -1.97 -21.90
CA GLU A 12 21.45 -1.22 -20.68
C GLU A 12 20.47 -0.07 -20.41
N ILE A 13 20.11 0.71 -21.44
CA ILE A 13 19.14 1.82 -21.32
C ILE A 13 17.76 1.31 -20.88
N LEU A 14 17.27 0.21 -21.46
CA LEU A 14 15.99 -0.38 -21.07
C LEU A 14 16.01 -0.87 -19.62
N LEU A 15 17.11 -1.50 -19.22
CA LEU A 15 17.28 -1.99 -17.86
C LEU A 15 17.33 -0.86 -16.82
N GLU A 16 18.05 0.21 -17.14
CA GLU A 16 18.08 1.41 -16.30
C GLU A 16 16.70 2.07 -16.19
N ASN A 17 15.99 2.20 -17.29
CA ASN A 17 14.64 2.76 -17.30
C ASN A 17 13.68 1.93 -16.45
N TYR A 18 13.72 0.61 -16.58
CA TYR A 18 12.95 -0.30 -15.75
C TYR A 18 13.25 -0.07 -14.26
N CYS A 19 14.53 -0.02 -13.89
CA CYS A 19 14.94 0.21 -12.51
C CYS A 19 14.46 1.57 -11.98
N LYS A 20 14.52 2.62 -12.79
CA LYS A 20 14.06 3.98 -12.42
C LYS A 20 12.56 4.01 -12.20
N VAL A 21 11.78 3.44 -13.12
CA VAL A 21 10.30 3.42 -13.04
C VAL A 21 9.85 2.68 -11.79
N VAL A 22 10.28 1.43 -11.60
CA VAL A 22 9.87 0.64 -10.43
C VAL A 22 10.30 1.30 -9.12
N HIS A 23 11.48 1.94 -9.09
CA HIS A 23 11.92 2.66 -7.90
C HIS A 23 11.03 3.89 -7.58
N ILE A 24 10.62 4.64 -8.60
CA ILE A 24 9.69 5.78 -8.43
C ILE A 24 8.32 5.27 -7.93
N GLU A 25 7.78 4.24 -8.56
CA GLU A 25 6.50 3.64 -8.17
C GLU A 25 6.52 3.16 -6.72
N ALA A 26 7.58 2.46 -6.31
CA ALA A 26 7.74 1.97 -4.93
C ALA A 26 7.79 3.13 -3.91
N ASN A 27 8.53 4.19 -4.20
CA ASN A 27 8.57 5.38 -3.33
C ASN A 27 7.21 6.09 -3.26
N THR A 28 6.49 6.19 -4.38
CA THR A 28 5.15 6.78 -4.42
C THR A 28 4.18 5.96 -3.56
N MET A 29 4.17 4.63 -3.72
CA MET A 29 3.34 3.76 -2.88
C MET A 29 3.67 3.89 -1.40
N LEU A 30 4.96 4.00 -1.05
CA LEU A 30 5.41 4.20 0.33
C LEU A 30 4.91 5.53 0.90
N GLU A 31 4.95 6.59 0.10
CA GLU A 31 4.43 7.91 0.49
C GLU A 31 2.92 7.87 0.72
N MET A 32 2.15 7.32 -0.22
CA MET A 32 0.71 7.12 -0.11
C MET A 32 0.34 6.28 1.12
N ALA A 33 1.06 5.18 1.35
CA ALA A 33 0.83 4.32 2.50
C ALA A 33 1.00 5.07 3.83
N LYS A 34 2.06 5.87 3.96
CA LYS A 34 2.41 6.58 5.20
C LYS A 34 1.59 7.83 5.45
N LYS A 35 1.33 8.62 4.39
CA LYS A 35 0.74 9.96 4.54
C LYS A 35 -0.78 9.97 4.38
N ASP A 36 -1.31 9.05 3.59
CA ASP A 36 -2.72 9.06 3.24
C ASP A 36 -3.47 7.87 3.84
N ILE A 37 -3.10 6.64 3.49
CA ILE A 37 -3.86 5.43 3.86
C ILE A 37 -3.79 5.18 5.37
N MET A 38 -2.60 5.11 5.96
CA MET A 38 -2.46 4.81 7.39
C MET A 38 -3.18 5.81 8.29
N PRO A 39 -3.06 7.15 8.10
CA PRO A 39 -3.83 8.12 8.88
C PRO A 39 -5.33 7.99 8.70
N ALA A 40 -5.82 7.68 7.49
CA ALA A 40 -7.24 7.45 7.23
C ALA A 40 -7.77 6.21 7.97
N VAL A 41 -7.05 5.10 7.90
CA VAL A 41 -7.33 3.87 8.63
C VAL A 41 -7.39 4.11 10.14
N MET A 42 -6.43 4.87 10.69
CA MET A 42 -6.42 5.21 12.12
C MET A 42 -7.62 6.07 12.53
N LYS A 43 -8.08 6.99 11.68
CA LYS A 43 -9.31 7.77 11.93
C LYS A 43 -10.53 6.87 11.98
N TYR A 44 -10.64 5.91 11.06
CA TYR A 44 -11.75 4.97 11.04
C TYR A 44 -11.73 4.02 12.24
N ILE A 45 -10.57 3.47 12.60
CA ILE A 45 -10.41 2.65 13.83
C ILE A 45 -10.83 3.43 15.06
N LYS A 46 -10.44 4.70 15.17
CA LYS A 46 -10.87 5.57 16.28
C LYS A 46 -12.38 5.70 16.30
N PHE A 47 -13.03 6.00 15.19
CA PHE A 47 -14.49 6.12 15.08
C PHE A 47 -15.20 4.84 15.55
N VAL A 48 -14.78 3.67 15.04
CA VAL A 48 -15.39 2.39 15.42
C VAL A 48 -15.16 2.07 16.91
N SER A 49 -13.97 2.34 17.44
CA SER A 49 -13.64 2.11 18.85
C SER A 49 -14.46 2.99 19.80
N GLU A 50 -14.69 4.26 19.46
CA GLU A 50 -15.55 5.17 20.20
C GLU A 50 -17.01 4.70 20.15
N THR A 51 -17.48 4.18 19.01
CA THR A 51 -18.80 3.59 18.85
C THR A 51 -18.98 2.38 19.76
N VAL A 52 -18.04 1.43 19.76
CA VAL A 52 -18.06 0.25 20.64
C VAL A 52 -18.09 0.66 22.12
N ALA A 53 -17.25 1.63 22.51
CA ALA A 53 -17.21 2.12 23.88
C ALA A 53 -18.53 2.78 24.31
N SER A 54 -19.10 3.61 23.45
CA SER A 54 -20.38 4.30 23.71
C SER A 54 -21.54 3.33 23.81
N LEU A 55 -21.63 2.34 22.94
CA LEU A 55 -22.65 1.28 23.00
C LEU A 55 -22.54 0.46 24.26
N LYS A 56 -21.34 0.15 24.71
CA LYS A 56 -21.12 -0.58 25.97
C LYS A 56 -21.65 0.16 27.20
N VAL A 57 -21.58 1.49 27.18
CA VAL A 57 -22.08 2.33 28.26
C VAL A 57 -23.60 2.53 28.18
N ALA A 58 -24.10 2.83 26.96
CA ALA A 58 -25.51 3.16 26.76
C ALA A 58 -26.44 1.93 26.80
N LEU A 59 -25.97 0.80 26.29
CA LEU A 59 -26.71 -0.45 26.14
C LEU A 59 -25.82 -1.64 26.53
N PRO A 60 -25.58 -1.89 27.84
CA PRO A 60 -24.63 -2.92 28.28
C PRO A 60 -24.94 -4.33 27.77
N ASP A 61 -26.21 -4.66 27.61
CA ASP A 61 -26.69 -5.99 27.19
C ASP A 61 -26.89 -6.12 25.66
N ALA A 62 -26.62 -5.08 24.87
CA ALA A 62 -26.74 -5.15 23.41
C ALA A 62 -25.66 -6.04 22.82
N ASP A 63 -26.02 -6.77 21.75
CA ASP A 63 -25.04 -7.47 20.90
C ASP A 63 -24.19 -6.45 20.13
N ARG A 64 -22.88 -6.57 20.25
CA ARG A 64 -21.86 -5.69 19.61
C ARG A 64 -20.87 -6.47 18.75
N SER A 65 -21.24 -7.71 18.43
CA SER A 65 -20.35 -8.61 17.68
C SER A 65 -19.92 -8.03 16.34
N ALA A 66 -20.79 -7.28 15.66
CA ALA A 66 -20.48 -6.67 14.36
C ALA A 66 -19.42 -5.57 14.49
N GLU A 67 -19.60 -4.63 15.41
CA GLU A 67 -18.66 -3.52 15.63
C GLU A 67 -17.32 -4.01 16.17
N GLU A 68 -17.33 -4.99 17.06
CA GLU A 68 -16.12 -5.61 17.60
C GLU A 68 -15.36 -6.40 16.53
N ASP A 69 -16.04 -7.09 15.59
CA ASP A 69 -15.41 -7.77 14.46
C ASP A 69 -14.76 -6.78 13.51
N ILE A 70 -15.47 -5.73 13.12
CA ILE A 70 -14.92 -4.66 12.26
C ILE A 70 -13.68 -4.05 12.91
N LEU A 71 -13.75 -3.68 14.20
CA LEU A 71 -12.64 -3.10 14.94
C LEU A 71 -11.42 -4.03 14.95
N LYS A 72 -11.64 -5.32 15.24
CA LYS A 72 -10.58 -6.33 15.28
C LYS A 72 -9.95 -6.55 13.92
N ARG A 73 -10.76 -6.69 12.85
CA ARG A 73 -10.27 -6.86 11.46
C ARG A 73 -9.46 -5.65 11.03
N MET A 74 -9.97 -4.44 11.22
CA MET A 74 -9.27 -3.21 10.85
C MET A 74 -7.96 -3.05 11.61
N SER A 75 -7.95 -3.30 12.94
CA SER A 75 -6.73 -3.20 13.74
C SER A 75 -5.67 -4.21 13.31
N ASN A 76 -6.05 -5.46 12.99
CA ASN A 76 -5.14 -6.49 12.50
C ASN A 76 -4.58 -6.12 11.12
N SER A 77 -5.43 -5.66 10.20
CA SER A 77 -5.01 -5.22 8.86
C SER A 77 -4.08 -4.01 8.93
N ALA A 78 -4.38 -3.03 9.77
CA ALA A 78 -3.51 -1.87 10.00
C ALA A 78 -2.13 -2.29 10.54
N GLY A 79 -2.08 -3.24 11.46
CA GLY A 79 -0.82 -3.79 11.98
C GLY A 79 0.02 -4.52 10.90
N ALA A 80 -0.63 -5.30 10.04
CA ALA A 80 0.01 -5.97 8.91
C ALA A 80 0.50 -4.95 7.88
N PHE A 81 -0.34 -3.96 7.54
CA PHE A 81 -0.01 -2.87 6.62
C PHE A 81 1.18 -2.03 7.10
N TYR A 82 1.25 -1.72 8.39
CA TYR A 82 2.39 -1.03 8.98
C TYR A 82 3.69 -1.83 8.83
N LYS A 83 3.64 -3.14 9.07
CA LYS A 83 4.82 -4.03 8.96
C LYS A 83 5.33 -4.10 7.53
N ILE A 84 4.45 -4.30 6.54
CA ILE A 84 4.88 -4.37 5.13
C ILE A 84 5.36 -3.01 4.61
N THR A 85 4.79 -1.90 5.09
CA THR A 85 5.28 -0.55 4.80
C THR A 85 6.73 -0.36 5.27
N GLY A 86 7.04 -0.78 6.49
CA GLY A 86 8.40 -0.73 7.02
C GLY A 86 9.37 -1.67 6.29
N LYS A 87 8.89 -2.86 5.89
CA LYS A 87 9.69 -3.79 5.08
C LYS A 87 10.02 -3.19 3.71
N LEU A 88 9.04 -2.68 2.98
CA LEU A 88 9.23 -2.03 1.68
C LEU A 88 10.23 -0.87 1.78
N GLU A 89 10.13 -0.04 2.82
CA GLU A 89 11.08 1.06 3.04
C GLU A 89 12.53 0.58 3.24
N SER A 90 12.70 -0.47 4.05
CA SER A 90 14.00 -1.10 4.26
C SER A 90 14.57 -1.68 2.96
N ASP A 91 13.74 -2.38 2.20
CA ASP A 91 14.15 -3.04 0.96
C ASP A 91 14.44 -2.02 -0.16
N ILE A 92 13.71 -0.90 -0.24
CA ILE A 92 14.04 0.25 -1.11
C ILE A 92 15.42 0.82 -0.73
N SER A 93 15.71 0.96 0.55
CA SER A 93 17.00 1.47 1.01
C SER A 93 18.16 0.57 0.62
N ALA A 94 17.97 -0.74 0.62
CA ALA A 94 18.97 -1.75 0.22
C ALA A 94 19.28 -1.74 -1.30
N ILE A 95 18.48 -1.06 -2.13
CA ILE A 95 18.76 -0.91 -3.57
C ILE A 95 20.06 -0.14 -3.80
N LYS A 96 20.41 0.79 -2.91
CA LYS A 96 21.62 1.62 -3.04
C LYS A 96 22.92 0.81 -3.07
N ASP A 97 22.92 -0.37 -2.45
CA ASP A 97 24.09 -1.25 -2.36
C ASP A 97 24.29 -2.12 -3.61
N LYS A 98 23.35 -2.05 -4.58
CA LYS A 98 23.38 -2.86 -5.79
C LYS A 98 23.95 -2.05 -6.96
N ASN A 99 25.23 -2.27 -7.24
CA ASN A 99 25.97 -1.52 -8.26
C ASN A 99 25.82 -2.08 -9.68
N VAL A 100 25.42 -3.35 -9.83
CA VAL A 100 25.26 -4.00 -11.13
C VAL A 100 23.82 -3.84 -11.61
N PRO A 101 23.55 -3.22 -12.80
CA PRO A 101 22.20 -2.94 -13.27
C PRO A 101 21.30 -4.17 -13.33
N LEU A 102 21.80 -5.31 -13.80
CA LEU A 102 21.01 -6.55 -13.85
C LEU A 102 20.64 -7.06 -12.44
N GLN A 103 21.56 -7.02 -11.49
CA GLN A 103 21.26 -7.43 -10.11
C GLN A 103 20.24 -6.52 -9.46
N LYS A 104 20.31 -5.23 -9.75
CA LYS A 104 19.32 -4.24 -9.30
C LYS A 104 17.94 -4.55 -9.89
N ALA A 105 17.85 -4.81 -11.19
CA ALA A 105 16.59 -5.15 -11.84
C ALA A 105 15.98 -6.46 -11.30
N CYS A 106 16.80 -7.48 -11.08
CA CYS A 106 16.34 -8.73 -10.46
C CYS A 106 15.81 -8.49 -9.04
N TYR A 107 16.49 -7.71 -8.22
CA TYR A 107 16.06 -7.38 -6.88
C TYR A 107 14.73 -6.60 -6.87
N LEU A 108 14.58 -5.63 -7.75
CA LEU A 108 13.34 -4.89 -7.92
C LEU A 108 12.17 -5.82 -8.29
N ARG A 109 12.38 -6.74 -9.22
CA ARG A 109 11.37 -7.72 -9.63
C ARG A 109 11.02 -8.71 -8.53
N ASP A 110 12.03 -9.27 -7.87
CA ASP A 110 11.87 -10.44 -6.98
C ASP A 110 11.51 -10.05 -5.54
N VAL A 111 11.84 -8.81 -5.14
CA VAL A 111 11.59 -8.32 -3.78
C VAL A 111 10.64 -7.13 -3.79
N ILE A 112 11.02 -6.02 -4.43
CA ILE A 112 10.26 -4.77 -4.33
C ILE A 112 8.84 -4.90 -4.90
N ILE A 113 8.69 -5.50 -6.09
CA ILE A 113 7.36 -5.69 -6.70
C ILE A 113 6.48 -6.61 -5.85
N GLN A 114 7.07 -7.62 -5.20
CA GLN A 114 6.31 -8.51 -4.31
C GLN A 114 5.83 -7.76 -3.05
N ASP A 115 6.67 -6.92 -2.46
CA ASP A 115 6.30 -6.10 -1.32
C ASP A 115 5.22 -5.06 -1.69
N MET A 116 5.34 -4.44 -2.86
CA MET A 116 4.32 -3.54 -3.41
C MET A 116 2.98 -4.25 -3.60
N ALA A 117 3.00 -5.48 -4.14
CA ALA A 117 1.79 -6.29 -4.34
C ALA A 117 1.11 -6.64 -3.00
N GLU A 118 1.88 -7.00 -1.98
CA GLU A 118 1.33 -7.31 -0.66
C GLU A 118 0.82 -6.04 0.04
N LEU A 119 1.53 -4.92 -0.07
CA LEU A 119 1.09 -3.62 0.44
C LEU A 119 -0.26 -3.22 -0.17
N ARG A 120 -0.38 -3.35 -1.50
CA ARG A 120 -1.63 -3.08 -2.21
C ARG A 120 -2.77 -3.99 -1.76
N ARG A 121 -2.52 -5.30 -1.68
CA ARG A 121 -3.53 -6.27 -1.23
C ARG A 121 -4.11 -5.92 0.15
N LEU A 122 -3.26 -5.47 1.07
CA LEU A 122 -3.71 -5.05 2.40
C LEU A 122 -4.48 -3.72 2.37
N ALA A 123 -4.07 -2.78 1.52
CA ALA A 123 -4.79 -1.52 1.32
C ALA A 123 -6.19 -1.77 0.76
N ASP A 124 -6.29 -2.55 -0.32
CA ASP A 124 -7.55 -2.92 -0.98
C ASP A 124 -8.49 -3.64 0.02
N GLY A 125 -7.96 -4.55 0.85
CA GLY A 125 -8.76 -5.23 1.88
C GLY A 125 -9.26 -4.32 3.02
N MET A 126 -8.58 -3.22 3.30
CA MET A 126 -9.08 -2.20 4.25
C MET A 126 -10.10 -1.28 3.58
N GLU A 127 -9.90 -0.93 2.31
CA GLU A 127 -10.86 -0.15 1.52
C GLU A 127 -12.23 -0.81 1.44
N GLU A 128 -12.31 -2.13 1.28
CA GLU A 128 -13.57 -2.90 1.25
C GLU A 128 -14.40 -2.76 2.53
N ILE A 129 -13.76 -2.43 3.67
CA ILE A 129 -14.43 -2.30 4.97
C ILE A 129 -14.74 -0.84 5.31
N MET A 130 -13.93 0.08 4.81
CA MET A 130 -14.03 1.50 5.15
C MET A 130 -15.13 2.19 4.32
N PRO A 131 -15.97 3.02 4.94
CA PRO A 131 -16.83 3.92 4.17
C PRO A 131 -16.01 4.89 3.30
N PRO A 132 -16.51 5.27 2.10
CA PRO A 132 -15.79 6.15 1.17
C PRO A 132 -15.32 7.48 1.79
N GLU A 133 -16.07 8.02 2.74
CA GLU A 133 -15.74 9.26 3.47
C GLU A 133 -14.47 9.18 4.33
N TYR A 134 -14.04 7.96 4.67
CA TYR A 134 -12.79 7.72 5.42
C TYR A 134 -11.63 7.36 4.52
N TYR A 135 -11.89 6.83 3.30
CA TYR A 135 -10.83 6.41 2.42
C TYR A 135 -10.28 7.59 1.61
N PRO A 136 -8.95 7.77 1.49
CA PRO A 136 -8.36 9.00 0.95
C PRO A 136 -8.42 9.11 -0.58
N TYR A 137 -8.83 8.06 -1.26
CA TYR A 137 -8.88 8.01 -2.72
C TYR A 137 -10.30 7.77 -3.24
N PRO A 138 -10.64 8.31 -4.43
CA PRO A 138 -11.94 8.09 -5.04
C PRO A 138 -12.12 6.61 -5.39
N ASN A 139 -13.32 6.09 -5.13
CA ASN A 139 -13.70 4.74 -5.56
C ASN A 139 -14.04 4.71 -7.06
N TYR A 140 -14.24 3.51 -7.61
CA TYR A 140 -14.60 3.33 -9.02
C TYR A 140 -15.89 4.07 -9.41
N GLY A 141 -16.86 4.13 -8.50
CA GLY A 141 -18.10 4.88 -8.72
C GLY A 141 -17.83 6.37 -8.90
N ASP A 142 -16.98 6.94 -8.04
CA ASP A 142 -16.60 8.35 -8.13
C ASP A 142 -15.89 8.67 -9.45
N ILE A 143 -15.00 7.79 -9.90
CA ILE A 143 -14.24 7.97 -11.15
C ILE A 143 -15.14 7.82 -12.38
N LEU A 144 -16.03 6.83 -12.39
CA LEU A 144 -16.87 6.51 -13.55
C LEU A 144 -18.06 7.46 -13.70
N PHE A 145 -18.58 7.99 -12.60
CA PHE A 145 -19.79 8.81 -12.56
C PHE A 145 -19.55 10.26 -12.13
N SER A 146 -18.29 10.66 -11.91
CA SER A 146 -17.95 12.07 -11.71
C SER A 146 -18.26 12.84 -13.00
N VAL A 147 -19.37 13.56 -12.99
CA VAL A 147 -19.66 14.55 -14.01
C VAL A 147 -18.78 15.75 -13.72
N ILE A 148 -17.81 16.01 -14.58
CA ILE A 148 -16.98 17.21 -14.57
C ILE A 148 -17.83 18.40 -15.04
#